data_ee703bb6924eeaafbd3b5ed2eeda0a34
#
_entry.id   ee703bb6924eeaafbd3b5ed2eeda0a34
#
_cell.length_a   1.000
_cell.length_b   1.000
_cell.length_c   1.000
_cell.angle_alpha   90.00
_cell.angle_beta   90.00
_cell.angle_gamma   90.00
#
_symmetry.space_group_name_H-M   'P 1'
#
loop_
_entity.id
_entity.type
_entity.pdbx_description
1 polymer ?
#
loop_
_entity_poly.entity_id
_entity_poly.type
_entity_poly.pdbx_seq_one_letter_code
_entity_poly.pdbx_strand_id
1 'polypeptide(L)'
;MEKSVVICGYKRSPFHFANKGALAKIRPDDIAATVVSALIKDTGVNAADIEDILLGCAFPEAEQGFNLAKIIAQLAQLPNSVAGATVNRFCGSSMTTVQMAA
;
A
#
# COMPACT_ATOMS: atom_id res chain seq x y z
N MET A 1 25.81 2.68 -16.80
CA MET A 1 24.51 2.36 -17.46
C MET A 1 23.37 2.81 -16.55
N GLU A 2 22.54 3.66 -17.06
CA GLU A 2 21.37 4.11 -16.33
C GLU A 2 20.34 2.96 -16.22
N LYS A 3 19.76 2.80 -15.03
CA LYS A 3 18.67 1.87 -14.83
C LYS A 3 17.35 2.60 -15.07
N SER A 4 16.47 2.03 -15.86
CA SER A 4 15.13 2.53 -16.05
C SER A 4 14.24 2.07 -14.90
N VAL A 5 13.42 3.00 -14.39
CA VAL A 5 12.37 2.70 -13.43
C VAL A 5 11.04 2.72 -14.19
N VAL A 6 10.24 1.69 -14.00
CA VAL A 6 8.97 1.54 -14.73
C VAL A 6 7.82 1.25 -13.76
N ILE A 7 6.61 1.60 -14.17
CA ILE A 7 5.39 1.23 -13.47
C ILE A 7 4.84 -0.02 -14.16
N CYS A 8 4.74 -1.13 -13.42
CA CYS A 8 4.35 -2.42 -13.96
C CYS A 8 2.86 -2.74 -13.79
N GLY A 9 2.14 -1.99 -12.96
CA GLY A 9 0.73 -2.23 -12.72
C GLY A 9 0.13 -1.23 -11.76
N TYR A 10 -1.19 -1.28 -11.64
CA TYR A 10 -1.93 -0.43 -10.71
C TYR A 10 -3.24 -1.09 -10.31
N LYS A 11 -3.69 -0.77 -9.11
CA LYS A 11 -4.99 -1.19 -8.57
C LYS A 11 -5.49 -0.11 -7.61
N ARG A 12 -6.79 -0.08 -7.41
CA ARG A 12 -7.40 0.73 -6.35
C ARG A 12 -8.66 0.06 -5.81
N SER A 13 -9.06 0.44 -4.61
CA SER A 13 -10.37 0.09 -4.08
C SER A 13 -11.47 0.93 -4.73
N PRO A 14 -12.74 0.52 -4.65
CA PRO A 14 -13.84 1.41 -4.98
C PRO A 14 -13.90 2.59 -4.01
N PHE A 15 -14.62 3.64 -4.40
CA PHE A 15 -14.97 4.78 -3.54
C PHE A 15 -16.41 4.68 -3.09
N HIS A 16 -16.64 5.01 -1.82
CA HIS A 16 -17.98 5.06 -1.24
C HIS A 16 -18.11 6.28 -0.34
N PHE A 17 -19.33 6.64 0.01
CA PHE A 17 -19.59 7.75 0.92
C PHE A 17 -18.95 7.47 2.28
N ALA A 18 -18.24 8.47 2.78
CA ALA A 18 -17.67 8.41 4.12
C ALA A 18 -18.79 8.24 5.18
N ASN A 19 -18.50 7.47 6.21
CA ASN A 19 -19.36 7.21 7.37
C ASN A 19 -20.65 6.42 7.11
N LYS A 20 -21.12 6.33 5.87
CA LYS A 20 -22.37 5.63 5.53
C LYS A 20 -22.31 4.77 4.28
N GLY A 21 -21.19 4.76 3.58
CA GLY A 21 -21.01 3.92 2.38
C GLY A 21 -20.63 2.49 2.72
N ALA A 22 -20.48 1.66 1.69
CA ALA A 22 -20.19 0.24 1.83
C ALA A 22 -18.86 -0.06 2.54
N LEU A 23 -17.89 0.86 2.50
CA LEU A 23 -16.59 0.70 3.15
C LEU A 23 -16.52 1.30 4.55
N ALA A 24 -17.60 1.92 5.06
CA ALA A 24 -17.58 2.68 6.31
C ALA A 24 -17.17 1.88 7.55
N LYS A 25 -17.43 0.56 7.55
CA LYS A 25 -17.11 -0.34 8.68
C LYS A 25 -15.97 -1.29 8.37
N ILE A 26 -15.29 -1.13 7.25
CA ILE A 26 -14.15 -1.97 6.86
C ILE A 26 -12.87 -1.25 7.26
N ARG A 27 -11.96 -1.98 7.90
CA ARG A 27 -10.66 -1.42 8.31
C ARG A 27 -9.82 -1.00 7.10
N PRO A 28 -9.19 0.18 7.15
CA PRO A 28 -8.35 0.65 6.04
C PRO A 28 -7.19 -0.28 5.70
N ASP A 29 -6.56 -0.89 6.70
CA ASP A 29 -5.47 -1.84 6.52
C ASP A 29 -5.92 -3.08 5.74
N ASP A 30 -7.12 -3.60 6.01
CA ASP A 30 -7.69 -4.73 5.27
C ASP A 30 -8.01 -4.36 3.82
N ILE A 31 -8.53 -3.16 3.58
CA ILE A 31 -8.76 -2.65 2.22
C ILE A 31 -7.45 -2.60 1.45
N ALA A 32 -6.43 -2.02 2.03
CA ALA A 32 -5.12 -1.89 1.39
C ALA A 32 -4.47 -3.26 1.13
N ALA A 33 -4.54 -4.18 2.10
CA ALA A 33 -4.03 -5.54 1.92
C ALA A 33 -4.71 -6.27 0.77
N THR A 34 -6.02 -6.10 0.62
CA THR A 34 -6.79 -6.66 -0.49
C THR A 34 -6.33 -6.10 -1.83
N VAL A 35 -6.11 -4.80 -1.91
CA VAL A 35 -5.60 -4.14 -3.13
C VAL A 35 -4.19 -4.63 -3.48
N VAL A 36 -3.31 -4.73 -2.49
CA VAL A 36 -1.94 -5.23 -2.69
C VAL A 36 -1.96 -6.67 -3.19
N SER A 37 -2.75 -7.54 -2.56
CA SER A 37 -2.86 -8.94 -2.98
C SER A 37 -3.38 -9.07 -4.42
N ALA A 38 -4.38 -8.27 -4.79
CA ALA A 38 -4.91 -8.26 -6.16
C ALA A 38 -3.87 -7.79 -7.17
N LEU A 39 -3.10 -6.77 -6.83
CA LEU A 39 -2.05 -6.23 -7.70
C LEU A 39 -0.95 -7.28 -7.95
N ILE A 40 -0.50 -7.94 -6.90
CA ILE A 40 0.53 -8.99 -7.01
C ILE A 40 0.04 -10.14 -7.88
N LYS A 41 -1.21 -10.56 -7.68
CA LYS A 41 -1.82 -11.62 -8.49
C LYS A 41 -1.90 -11.23 -9.97
N ASP A 42 -2.34 -10.01 -10.27
CA ASP A 42 -2.52 -9.54 -11.63
C ASP A 42 -1.20 -9.34 -12.38
N THR A 43 -0.17 -8.83 -11.70
CA THR A 43 1.14 -8.61 -12.31
C THR A 43 1.94 -9.90 -12.43
N GLY A 44 1.63 -10.91 -11.64
CA GLY A 44 2.39 -12.16 -11.61
C GLY A 44 3.78 -12.03 -11.00
N VAL A 45 4.09 -10.92 -10.33
CA VAL A 45 5.38 -10.73 -9.68
C VAL A 45 5.57 -11.76 -8.57
N ASN A 46 6.79 -12.29 -8.43
CA ASN A 46 7.12 -13.14 -7.31
C ASN A 46 7.21 -12.29 -6.03
N ALA A 47 6.39 -12.60 -5.04
CA ALA A 47 6.37 -11.85 -3.78
C ALA A 47 7.74 -11.80 -3.08
N ALA A 48 8.58 -12.82 -3.28
CA ALA A 48 9.94 -12.85 -2.73
C ALA A 48 10.87 -11.79 -3.35
N ASP A 49 10.52 -11.26 -4.52
CA ASP A 49 11.29 -10.22 -5.19
C ASP A 49 10.85 -8.81 -4.81
N ILE A 50 9.80 -8.68 -4.00
CA ILE A 50 9.35 -7.39 -3.48
C ILE A 50 10.26 -7.01 -2.32
N GLU A 51 10.90 -5.86 -2.44
CA GLU A 51 11.82 -5.37 -1.41
C GLU A 51 11.10 -4.53 -0.35
N ASP A 52 10.12 -3.72 -0.77
CA ASP A 52 9.55 -2.70 0.11
C ASP A 52 8.11 -2.36 -0.27
N ILE A 53 7.34 -1.98 0.72
CA ILE A 53 6.06 -1.29 0.55
C ILE A 53 6.23 0.14 1.08
N LEU A 54 6.12 1.10 0.20
CA LEU A 54 6.13 2.51 0.56
C LEU A 54 4.70 3.02 0.53
N LEU A 55 4.12 3.24 1.70
CA LEU A 55 2.72 3.63 1.84
C LEU A 55 2.58 5.10 2.20
N GLY A 56 1.81 5.83 1.42
CA GLY A 56 1.39 7.17 1.79
C GLY A 56 0.16 7.11 2.70
N CYS A 57 0.21 7.80 3.84
CA CYS A 57 -0.89 7.88 4.78
C CYS A 57 -0.95 9.26 5.41
N ALA A 58 -2.03 10.00 5.15
CA ALA A 58 -2.20 11.37 5.64
C ALA A 58 -2.55 11.44 7.14
N PHE A 59 -3.18 10.40 7.67
CA PHE A 59 -3.62 10.33 9.07
C PHE A 59 -3.20 9.00 9.69
N PRO A 60 -1.91 8.84 10.05
CA PRO A 60 -1.39 7.57 10.58
C PRO A 60 -1.76 7.41 12.07
N GLU A 61 -3.02 7.30 12.35
CA GLU A 61 -3.61 7.23 13.68
C GLU A 61 -4.62 6.09 13.78
N ALA A 62 -4.91 5.64 15.00
CA ALA A 62 -5.88 4.59 15.30
C ALA A 62 -5.66 3.35 14.42
N GLU A 63 -6.61 2.96 13.59
CA GLU A 63 -6.51 1.80 12.71
C GLU A 63 -5.41 1.94 11.64
N GLN A 64 -4.92 3.15 11.41
CA GLN A 64 -3.83 3.47 10.49
C GLN A 64 -2.53 3.79 11.23
N GLY A 65 -2.46 3.50 12.53
CA GLY A 65 -1.30 3.79 13.36
C GLY A 65 -0.14 2.82 13.16
N PHE A 66 0.94 3.06 13.90
CA PHE A 66 2.20 2.34 13.81
C PHE A 66 2.80 2.40 12.40
N ASN A 67 3.52 1.37 12.00
CA ASN A 67 4.00 1.25 10.63
C ASN A 67 2.97 0.51 9.78
N LEU A 68 1.97 1.25 9.32
CA LEU A 68 0.86 0.70 8.56
C LEU A 68 1.32 -0.08 7.32
N ALA A 69 2.37 0.39 6.65
CA ALA A 69 2.91 -0.31 5.47
C ALA A 69 3.33 -1.74 5.81
N LYS A 70 4.03 -1.94 6.92
CA LYS A 70 4.45 -3.29 7.35
C LYS A 70 3.27 -4.14 7.78
N ILE A 71 2.29 -3.54 8.45
CA ILE A 71 1.05 -4.25 8.82
C ILE A 71 0.32 -4.75 7.57
N ILE A 72 0.22 -3.92 6.54
CA ILE A 72 -0.40 -4.29 5.26
C ILE A 72 0.38 -5.43 4.60
N ALA A 73 1.70 -5.40 4.61
CA ALA A 73 2.53 -6.48 4.09
C ALA A 73 2.21 -7.82 4.78
N GLN A 74 2.04 -7.79 6.09
CA GLN A 74 1.70 -8.98 6.87
C GLN A 74 0.27 -9.46 6.61
N LEU A 75 -0.69 -8.55 6.53
CA LEU A 75 -2.08 -8.88 6.22
C LEU A 75 -2.22 -9.47 4.81
N ALA A 76 -1.43 -9.00 3.86
CA ALA A 76 -1.37 -9.53 2.51
C ALA A 76 -0.55 -10.83 2.42
N GLN A 77 -0.05 -11.33 3.55
CA GLN A 77 0.74 -12.56 3.65
C GLN A 77 2.01 -12.54 2.79
N LEU A 78 2.62 -11.39 2.66
CA LEU A 78 3.91 -11.27 1.98
C LEU A 78 5.04 -11.85 2.82
N PRO A 79 6.16 -12.26 2.21
CA PRO A 79 7.32 -12.73 2.96
C PRO A 79 7.79 -11.73 3.99
N ASN A 80 8.32 -12.19 5.12
CA ASN A 80 8.86 -11.34 6.17
C ASN A 80 10.01 -10.45 5.71
N SER A 81 10.66 -10.80 4.61
CA SER A 81 11.72 -10.01 3.99
C SER A 81 11.23 -8.70 3.37
N VAL A 82 9.93 -8.58 3.11
CA VAL A 82 9.37 -7.35 2.56
C VAL A 82 9.34 -6.27 3.64
N ALA A 83 10.09 -5.21 3.43
CA ALA A 83 10.11 -4.07 4.34
C ALA A 83 8.86 -3.21 4.16
N GLY A 84 8.66 -2.25 5.05
CA GLY A 84 7.57 -1.29 4.93
C GLY A 84 7.95 0.05 5.54
N ALA A 85 7.58 1.12 4.86
CA ALA A 85 7.72 2.48 5.37
C ALA A 85 6.42 3.26 5.12
N THR A 86 5.95 3.92 6.15
CA THR A 86 4.75 4.75 6.10
C THR A 86 5.17 6.21 6.07
N VAL A 87 4.71 6.94 5.06
CA VAL A 87 5.14 8.30 4.78
C VAL A 87 3.94 9.24 4.89
N ASN A 88 4.10 10.31 5.62
CA ASN A 88 3.07 11.34 5.76
C ASN A 88 3.56 12.67 5.19
N ARG A 89 2.89 13.13 4.17
CA ARG A 89 2.96 14.49 3.62
C ARG A 89 1.54 14.93 3.28
N PHE A 90 0.61 14.68 4.20
CA PHE A 90 -0.83 14.93 4.04
C PHE A 90 -1.33 14.48 2.65
N CYS A 91 -1.95 15.36 1.89
CA CYS A 91 -2.54 15.00 0.59
C CYS A 91 -1.51 14.54 -0.46
N GLY A 92 -0.23 14.87 -0.28
CA GLY A 92 0.87 14.47 -1.18
C GLY A 92 1.60 13.20 -0.77
N SER A 93 1.10 12.47 0.24
CA SER A 93 1.81 11.30 0.79
C SER A 93 2.07 10.22 -0.24
N SER A 94 1.06 9.80 -0.99
CA SER A 94 1.21 8.72 -1.97
C SER A 94 2.06 9.13 -3.18
N MET A 95 1.95 10.37 -3.63
CA MET A 95 2.84 10.86 -4.70
C MET A 95 4.30 10.85 -4.25
N THR A 96 4.55 11.22 -3.00
CA THR A 96 5.90 11.16 -2.41
C THR A 96 6.43 9.74 -2.39
N THR A 97 5.61 8.76 -2.02
CA THR A 97 6.05 7.36 -2.00
C THR A 97 6.37 6.82 -3.39
N VAL A 98 5.65 7.23 -4.41
CA VAL A 98 5.99 6.87 -5.80
C VAL A 98 7.38 7.41 -6.18
N GLN A 99 7.68 8.64 -5.81
CA GLN A 99 9.01 9.23 -6.03
C GLN A 99 10.10 8.52 -5.23
N MET A 100 9.80 8.14 -3.99
CA MET A 100 10.76 7.38 -3.16
C MET A 100 11.05 5.99 -3.71
N ALA A 101 10.06 5.35 -4.32
CA ALA A 101 10.21 4.03 -4.91
C ALA A 101 11.06 4.05 -6.19
N ALA A 102 11.09 5.16 -6.88
CA ALA A 102 11.90 5.33 -8.09
C ALA A 102 13.38 5.51 -7.75
#